data_dd12acf6aef0ccfb786cfa03e4292cba
#
_entry.id   dd12acf6aef0ccfb786cfa03e4292cba
#
_cell.length_a   1.000
_cell.length_b   1.000
_cell.length_c   1.000
_cell.angle_alpha   90.00
_cell.angle_beta   90.00
_cell.angle_gamma   90.00
#
_symmetry.space_group_name_H-M   'P 1'
#
loop_
_entity.id
_entity.type
_entity.pdbx_description
1 polymer ?
#
loop_
_entity_poly.entity_id
_entity_poly.type
_entity_poly.pdbx_seq_one_letter_code
_entity_poly.pdbx_strand_id
1 'polypeptide(L)'
;WDAMLHRAWLPTIEAFEKQSPYANGNWGAIVNRLRMACAIYLDDDALYRHAVDYYLGADDNGALPHYVGPTGQCQETGRDQNHVQLGLEALCHTCEMAWQQGDDLWGTLDNRLCQGIEYTARYNLGHEVPFETWTDCTGLYCHWDKPGAMGRGRLWDIYALPYRHYHDRMGIGMPYTRKVLKLQKNDKAAKRN
;
A
#
# COMPACT_ATOMS: atom_id res chain seq x y z
N TRP A 1 0.79 4.89 -27.36
CA TRP A 1 0.43 4.74 -25.95
C TRP A 1 -0.64 5.76 -25.56
N ASP A 2 -0.49 7.06 -25.87
CA ASP A 2 -1.43 8.13 -25.48
C ASP A 2 -2.88 7.80 -25.84
N ALA A 3 -3.13 7.35 -27.07
CA ALA A 3 -4.48 6.97 -27.49
C ALA A 3 -5.06 5.82 -26.65
N MET A 4 -4.25 4.89 -26.20
CA MET A 4 -4.68 3.79 -25.33
C MET A 4 -4.98 4.28 -23.92
N LEU A 5 -4.16 5.18 -23.39
CA LEU A 5 -4.40 5.76 -22.07
C LEU A 5 -5.72 6.54 -22.05
N HIS A 6 -5.93 7.45 -23.00
CA HIS A 6 -7.15 8.26 -23.09
C HIS A 6 -8.42 7.46 -23.44
N ARG A 7 -8.33 6.38 -24.24
CA ARG A 7 -9.50 5.64 -24.69
C ARG A 7 -9.87 4.45 -23.80
N ALA A 8 -8.92 3.89 -23.06
CA ALA A 8 -9.14 2.70 -22.25
C ALA A 8 -8.85 2.93 -20.77
N TRP A 9 -7.63 3.33 -20.41
CA TRP A 9 -7.19 3.35 -19.01
C TRP A 9 -7.84 4.46 -18.18
N LEU A 10 -7.82 5.71 -18.65
CA LEU A 10 -8.43 6.83 -17.93
C LEU A 10 -9.94 6.66 -17.74
N PRO A 11 -10.73 6.28 -18.76
CA PRO A 11 -12.15 5.97 -18.57
C PRO A 11 -12.41 4.82 -17.59
N THR A 12 -11.53 3.82 -17.52
CA THR A 12 -11.63 2.72 -16.55
C THR A 12 -11.36 3.20 -15.14
N ILE A 13 -10.36 4.06 -14.93
CA ILE A 13 -10.06 4.70 -13.64
C ILE A 13 -11.26 5.52 -13.17
N GLU A 14 -11.81 6.37 -14.04
CA GLU A 14 -12.98 7.20 -13.73
C GLU A 14 -14.23 6.37 -13.41
N ALA A 15 -14.45 5.28 -14.16
CA ALA A 15 -15.57 4.37 -13.92
C ALA A 15 -15.44 3.65 -12.56
N PHE A 16 -14.20 3.31 -12.15
CA PHE A 16 -13.94 2.73 -10.84
C PHE A 16 -14.19 3.76 -9.73
N GLU A 17 -13.71 4.99 -9.90
CA GLU A 17 -13.90 6.08 -8.94
C GLU A 17 -15.36 6.38 -8.62
N LYS A 18 -16.25 6.27 -9.62
CA LYS A 18 -17.70 6.45 -9.44
C LYS A 18 -18.33 5.41 -8.50
N GLN A 19 -17.60 4.35 -8.15
CA GLN A 19 -18.04 3.31 -7.21
C GLN A 19 -17.45 3.52 -5.80
N SER A 20 -16.68 4.59 -5.59
CA SER A 20 -16.14 4.91 -4.26
C SER A 20 -17.25 5.31 -3.26
N PRO A 21 -17.09 4.99 -1.97
CA PRO A 21 -15.99 4.22 -1.41
C PRO A 21 -16.08 2.72 -1.77
N TYR A 22 -14.95 2.11 -2.12
CA TYR A 22 -14.88 0.69 -2.46
C TYR A 22 -14.46 -0.16 -1.26
N ALA A 23 -15.17 -1.26 -0.99
CA ALA A 23 -14.93 -2.08 0.21
C ALA A 23 -13.50 -2.64 0.30
N ASN A 24 -12.92 -3.04 -0.83
CA ASN A 24 -11.55 -3.57 -0.88
C ASN A 24 -10.55 -2.42 -1.10
N GLY A 25 -9.93 -1.93 -0.03
CA GLY A 25 -9.01 -0.80 -0.09
C GLY A 25 -7.80 -1.01 -1.00
N ASN A 26 -7.32 -2.25 -1.15
CA ASN A 26 -6.25 -2.57 -2.10
C ASN A 26 -6.61 -2.19 -3.54
N TRP A 27 -7.89 -2.31 -3.96
CA TRP A 27 -8.33 -1.89 -5.30
C TRP A 27 -8.22 -0.37 -5.47
N GLY A 28 -8.71 0.41 -4.51
CA GLY A 28 -8.58 1.87 -4.53
C GLY A 28 -7.12 2.31 -4.62
N ALA A 29 -6.24 1.72 -3.80
CA ALA A 29 -4.82 2.01 -3.82
C ALA A 29 -4.16 1.65 -5.17
N ILE A 30 -4.52 0.50 -5.79
CA ILE A 30 -4.00 0.08 -7.10
C ILE A 30 -4.46 1.03 -8.20
N VAL A 31 -5.73 1.42 -8.20
CA VAL A 31 -6.28 2.34 -9.21
C VAL A 31 -5.63 3.72 -9.08
N ASN A 32 -5.41 4.20 -7.85
CA ASN A 32 -4.70 5.46 -7.63
C ASN A 32 -3.23 5.41 -8.08
N ARG A 33 -2.53 4.29 -7.84
CA ARG A 33 -1.18 4.05 -8.40
C ARG A 33 -1.18 4.15 -9.91
N LEU A 34 -2.17 3.54 -10.57
CA LEU A 34 -2.30 3.61 -12.03
C LEU A 34 -2.58 5.04 -12.49
N ARG A 35 -3.46 5.77 -11.81
CA ARG A 35 -3.74 7.20 -12.08
C ARG A 35 -2.47 8.02 -12.04
N MET A 36 -1.67 7.90 -10.98
CA MET A 36 -0.42 8.62 -10.84
C MET A 36 0.57 8.28 -11.96
N ALA A 37 0.69 7.00 -12.33
CA ALA A 37 1.54 6.60 -13.45
C ALA A 37 1.08 7.19 -14.78
N CYS A 38 -0.23 7.22 -15.05
CA CYS A 38 -0.78 7.88 -16.24
C CYS A 38 -0.52 9.37 -16.24
N ALA A 39 -0.70 10.04 -15.10
CA ALA A 39 -0.48 11.47 -14.94
C ALA A 39 0.97 11.86 -15.25
N ILE A 40 1.93 11.12 -14.71
CA ILE A 40 3.37 11.37 -14.95
C ILE A 40 3.72 11.12 -16.43
N TYR A 41 3.22 10.04 -17.01
CA TYR A 41 3.48 9.72 -18.42
C TYR A 41 2.91 10.78 -19.37
N LEU A 42 1.72 11.32 -19.06
CA LEU A 42 1.03 12.31 -19.89
C LEU A 42 1.45 13.75 -19.59
N ASP A 43 2.30 13.99 -18.60
CA ASP A 43 2.65 15.31 -18.09
C ASP A 43 1.40 16.13 -17.69
N ASP A 44 0.44 15.44 -17.03
CA ASP A 44 -0.85 16.00 -16.61
C ASP A 44 -0.83 16.35 -15.11
N ASP A 45 -0.55 17.63 -14.82
CA ASP A 45 -0.51 18.16 -13.47
C ASP A 45 -1.83 18.01 -12.70
N ALA A 46 -2.97 18.15 -13.36
CA ALA A 46 -4.28 18.07 -12.71
C ALA A 46 -4.57 16.64 -12.25
N LEU A 47 -4.30 15.67 -13.13
CA LEU A 47 -4.43 14.25 -12.82
C LEU A 47 -3.42 13.81 -11.74
N TYR A 48 -2.20 14.35 -11.77
CA TYR A 48 -1.19 14.09 -10.74
C TYR A 48 -1.64 14.60 -9.37
N ARG A 49 -2.10 15.86 -9.28
CA ARG A 49 -2.62 16.41 -8.01
C ARG A 49 -3.80 15.60 -7.49
N HIS A 50 -4.70 15.17 -8.37
CA HIS A 50 -5.81 14.30 -7.97
C HIS A 50 -5.29 12.97 -7.36
N ALA A 51 -4.24 12.36 -7.91
CA ALA A 51 -3.65 11.16 -7.34
C ALA A 51 -2.99 11.42 -5.97
N VAL A 52 -2.34 12.56 -5.80
CA VAL A 52 -1.77 13.00 -4.51
C VAL A 52 -2.87 13.23 -3.48
N ASP A 53 -3.91 14.00 -3.82
CA ASP A 53 -5.03 14.31 -2.93
C ASP A 53 -5.78 13.04 -2.50
N TYR A 54 -5.98 12.11 -3.44
CA TYR A 54 -6.54 10.79 -3.11
C TYR A 54 -5.70 10.05 -2.07
N TYR A 55 -4.38 9.97 -2.27
CA TYR A 55 -3.49 9.30 -1.33
C TYR A 55 -3.54 9.92 0.06
N LEU A 56 -3.57 11.26 0.14
CA LEU A 56 -3.52 12.00 1.39
C LEU A 56 -4.80 11.90 2.21
N GLY A 57 -5.99 11.78 1.59
CA GLY A 57 -7.21 11.83 2.38
C GLY A 57 -8.53 11.71 1.62
N ALA A 58 -8.61 11.00 0.50
CA ALA A 58 -9.89 10.69 -0.10
C ALA A 58 -10.76 9.85 0.85
N ASP A 59 -12.07 10.05 0.80
CA ASP A 59 -13.05 9.25 1.57
C ASP A 59 -13.26 7.88 0.89
N ASP A 60 -12.17 7.10 0.84
CA ASP A 60 -12.11 5.77 0.23
C ASP A 60 -11.10 4.91 1.00
N ASN A 61 -11.38 3.61 1.11
CA ASN A 61 -10.53 2.64 1.80
C ASN A 61 -9.11 2.49 1.20
N GLY A 62 -8.88 2.93 -0.02
CA GLY A 62 -7.55 2.91 -0.67
C GLY A 62 -6.66 4.10 -0.33
N ALA A 63 -7.19 5.16 0.28
CA ALA A 63 -6.41 6.30 0.75
C ALA A 63 -5.58 5.92 1.99
N LEU A 64 -4.39 6.50 2.18
CA LEU A 64 -3.51 6.11 3.28
C LEU A 64 -4.18 6.15 4.66
N PRO A 65 -4.93 7.22 5.04
CA PRO A 65 -5.56 7.29 6.37
C PRO A 65 -6.57 6.19 6.64
N HIS A 66 -7.23 5.71 5.58
CA HIS A 66 -8.27 4.68 5.63
C HIS A 66 -7.73 3.28 5.36
N TYR A 67 -6.55 3.16 4.75
CA TYR A 67 -5.92 1.86 4.52
C TYR A 67 -5.01 1.41 5.66
N VAL A 68 -4.26 2.32 6.29
CA VAL A 68 -3.33 2.02 7.39
C VAL A 68 -3.71 2.82 8.63
N GLY A 69 -4.12 2.12 9.68
CA GLY A 69 -4.47 2.69 10.98
C GLY A 69 -3.27 3.14 11.81
N PRO A 70 -3.53 3.82 12.94
CA PRO A 70 -2.48 4.35 13.82
C PRO A 70 -1.53 3.31 14.40
N THR A 71 -1.97 2.06 14.52
CA THR A 71 -1.17 0.93 15.03
C THR A 71 -0.35 0.23 13.95
N GLY A 72 -0.51 0.65 12.68
CA GLY A 72 0.03 -0.05 11.50
C GLY A 72 -0.87 -1.18 10.98
N GLN A 73 -1.98 -1.49 11.66
CA GLN A 73 -2.98 -2.42 11.14
C GLN A 73 -3.55 -1.87 9.83
N CYS A 74 -3.63 -2.74 8.80
CA CYS A 74 -4.25 -2.36 7.53
C CYS A 74 -5.73 -2.73 7.52
N GLN A 75 -6.51 -2.01 6.73
CA GLN A 75 -7.95 -2.19 6.56
C GLN A 75 -8.31 -3.66 6.24
N GLU A 76 -7.51 -4.34 5.45
CA GLU A 76 -7.74 -5.73 5.06
C GLU A 76 -7.02 -6.76 5.94
N THR A 77 -6.43 -6.36 7.07
CA THR A 77 -5.67 -7.28 7.95
C THR A 77 -6.51 -8.44 8.46
N GLY A 78 -7.78 -8.23 8.71
CA GLY A 78 -8.72 -9.29 9.12
C GLY A 78 -9.13 -10.22 7.98
N ARG A 79 -9.01 -9.77 6.72
CA ARG A 79 -9.36 -10.54 5.54
C ARG A 79 -8.30 -11.59 5.19
N ASP A 80 -7.12 -11.16 4.76
CA ASP A 80 -5.98 -12.03 4.45
C ASP A 80 -4.70 -11.24 4.17
N GLN A 81 -3.56 -11.94 4.20
CA GLN A 81 -2.26 -11.31 4.07
C GLN A 81 -1.81 -11.04 2.62
N ASN A 82 -2.45 -11.64 1.63
CA ASN A 82 -2.14 -11.36 0.23
C ASN A 82 -2.69 -9.98 -0.16
N HIS A 83 -3.96 -9.69 0.20
CA HIS A 83 -4.58 -8.40 -0.11
C HIS A 83 -3.97 -7.25 0.69
N VAL A 84 -3.58 -7.48 1.95
CA VAL A 84 -2.82 -6.50 2.73
C VAL A 84 -1.52 -6.12 2.01
N GLN A 85 -0.72 -7.12 1.59
CA GLN A 85 0.55 -6.85 0.92
C GLN A 85 0.34 -6.17 -0.45
N LEU A 86 -0.72 -6.54 -1.17
CA LEU A 86 -1.06 -5.94 -2.46
C LEU A 86 -1.37 -4.44 -2.35
N GLY A 87 -2.16 -4.04 -1.35
CA GLY A 87 -2.47 -2.62 -1.11
C GLY A 87 -1.24 -1.84 -0.62
N LEU A 88 -0.45 -2.41 0.28
CA LEU A 88 0.80 -1.78 0.72
C LEU A 88 1.79 -1.59 -0.42
N GLU A 89 1.89 -2.55 -1.34
CA GLU A 89 2.71 -2.42 -2.56
C GLU A 89 2.25 -1.23 -3.41
N ALA A 90 0.93 -1.10 -3.62
CA ALA A 90 0.38 0.00 -4.40
C ALA A 90 0.69 1.37 -3.76
N LEU A 91 0.51 1.51 -2.44
CA LEU A 91 0.85 2.72 -1.70
C LEU A 91 2.35 3.06 -1.77
N CYS A 92 3.23 2.05 -1.61
CA CYS A 92 4.67 2.26 -1.73
C CYS A 92 5.09 2.74 -3.13
N HIS A 93 4.50 2.17 -4.18
CA HIS A 93 4.79 2.61 -5.54
C HIS A 93 4.26 4.03 -5.81
N THR A 94 3.09 4.38 -5.27
CA THR A 94 2.56 5.76 -5.34
C THR A 94 3.53 6.74 -4.69
N CYS A 95 4.03 6.44 -3.49
CA CYS A 95 5.04 7.26 -2.80
C CYS A 95 6.34 7.39 -3.59
N GLU A 96 6.84 6.30 -4.19
CA GLU A 96 8.10 6.36 -4.95
C GLU A 96 7.94 7.17 -6.23
N MET A 97 6.81 7.06 -6.93
CA MET A 97 6.52 7.89 -8.10
C MET A 97 6.44 9.37 -7.73
N ALA A 98 5.75 9.72 -6.65
CA ALA A 98 5.68 11.09 -6.15
C ALA A 98 7.07 11.61 -5.73
N TRP A 99 7.87 10.79 -5.05
CA TRP A 99 9.25 11.15 -4.66
C TRP A 99 10.13 11.51 -5.86
N GLN A 100 9.97 10.80 -6.97
CA GLN A 100 10.70 11.09 -8.21
C GLN A 100 10.23 12.36 -8.91
N GLN A 101 9.03 12.84 -8.58
CA GLN A 101 8.52 14.14 -9.03
C GLN A 101 8.86 15.28 -8.05
N GLY A 102 9.48 14.98 -6.90
CA GLY A 102 9.87 15.97 -5.90
C GLY A 102 8.91 16.10 -4.71
N ASP A 103 7.85 15.29 -4.65
CA ASP A 103 6.87 15.30 -3.57
C ASP A 103 7.11 14.15 -2.59
N ASP A 104 7.17 14.47 -1.30
CA ASP A 104 7.32 13.48 -0.24
C ASP A 104 5.97 13.02 0.31
N LEU A 105 5.46 11.90 -0.21
CA LEU A 105 4.30 11.21 0.36
C LEU A 105 4.67 10.16 1.42
N TRP A 106 5.95 9.77 1.53
CA TRP A 106 6.40 8.79 2.49
C TRP A 106 6.24 9.26 3.93
N GLY A 107 6.46 10.56 4.19
CA GLY A 107 6.34 11.17 5.51
C GLY A 107 4.91 11.36 6.02
N THR A 108 3.91 11.11 5.19
CA THR A 108 2.49 11.36 5.50
C THR A 108 2.07 10.67 6.81
N LEU A 109 1.31 11.42 7.66
CA LEU A 109 0.80 10.95 8.96
C LEU A 109 1.89 10.33 9.86
N ASP A 110 3.03 11.02 9.95
CA ASP A 110 4.18 10.58 10.75
C ASP A 110 4.67 9.18 10.36
N ASN A 111 4.94 9.03 9.05
CA ASN A 111 5.42 7.77 8.45
C ASN A 111 4.46 6.59 8.63
N ARG A 112 3.17 6.82 8.52
CA ARG A 112 2.11 5.82 8.70
C ARG A 112 2.33 4.56 7.86
N LEU A 113 2.79 4.72 6.62
CA LEU A 113 3.05 3.60 5.72
C LEU A 113 4.19 2.71 6.26
N CYS A 114 5.23 3.28 6.88
CA CYS A 114 6.29 2.52 7.57
C CYS A 114 5.72 1.61 8.66
N GLN A 115 4.78 2.13 9.45
CA GLN A 115 4.12 1.37 10.51
C GLN A 115 3.32 0.20 9.91
N GLY A 116 2.61 0.40 8.80
CA GLY A 116 1.88 -0.65 8.08
C GLY A 116 2.80 -1.77 7.56
N ILE A 117 3.93 -1.40 6.99
CA ILE A 117 4.96 -2.35 6.50
C ILE A 117 5.54 -3.17 7.67
N GLU A 118 5.94 -2.53 8.77
CA GLU A 118 6.50 -3.22 9.94
C GLU A 118 5.47 -4.12 10.64
N TYR A 119 4.23 -3.68 10.79
CA TYR A 119 3.14 -4.48 11.34
C TYR A 119 2.91 -5.75 10.49
N THR A 120 2.79 -5.57 9.18
CA THR A 120 2.57 -6.68 8.23
C THR A 120 3.77 -7.63 8.20
N ALA A 121 4.99 -7.12 8.20
CA ALA A 121 6.20 -7.94 8.29
C ALA A 121 6.24 -8.75 9.59
N ARG A 122 5.92 -8.11 10.73
CA ARG A 122 5.87 -8.77 12.04
C ARG A 122 4.89 -9.94 12.05
N TYR A 123 3.65 -9.73 11.57
CA TYR A 123 2.64 -10.79 11.52
C TYR A 123 3.03 -11.94 10.59
N ASN A 124 3.55 -11.62 9.41
CA ASN A 124 3.96 -12.63 8.43
C ASN A 124 5.26 -13.38 8.84
N LEU A 125 6.05 -12.85 9.77
CA LEU A 125 7.16 -13.57 10.41
C LEU A 125 6.71 -14.52 11.54
N GLY A 126 5.42 -14.64 11.79
CA GLY A 126 4.85 -15.54 12.79
C GLY A 126 4.63 -14.93 14.16
N HIS A 127 4.89 -13.64 14.35
CA HIS A 127 4.65 -12.95 15.62
C HIS A 127 3.17 -12.53 15.76
N GLU A 128 2.70 -12.43 16.98
CA GLU A 128 1.40 -11.82 17.27
C GLU A 128 1.49 -10.29 17.15
N VAL A 129 0.36 -9.69 16.71
CA VAL A 129 0.18 -8.26 16.53
C VAL A 129 -1.08 -7.79 17.24
N PRO A 130 -1.15 -6.54 17.73
CA PRO A 130 -2.41 -6.00 18.23
C PRO A 130 -3.42 -5.93 17.08
N PHE A 131 -4.68 -6.21 17.38
CA PHE A 131 -5.75 -6.18 16.40
C PHE A 131 -6.99 -5.53 17.01
N GLU A 132 -7.61 -4.63 16.26
CA GLU A 132 -8.88 -4.01 16.60
C GLU A 132 -9.85 -4.26 15.45
N THR A 133 -11.14 -4.47 15.75
CA THR A 133 -12.17 -4.55 14.72
C THR A 133 -12.19 -3.23 13.94
N TRP A 134 -11.94 -3.32 12.65
CA TRP A 134 -11.88 -2.15 11.78
C TRP A 134 -13.24 -1.87 11.18
N THR A 135 -13.71 -0.63 11.33
CA THR A 135 -14.86 -0.16 10.58
C THR A 135 -14.36 0.61 9.37
N ASP A 136 -14.52 0.05 8.18
CA ASP A 136 -14.11 0.64 6.92
C ASP A 136 -15.11 1.70 6.43
N CYS A 137 -14.75 2.49 5.39
CA CYS A 137 -15.59 3.56 4.85
C CYS A 137 -16.96 3.06 4.34
N THR A 138 -17.08 1.79 3.95
CA THR A 138 -18.34 1.20 3.47
C THR A 138 -19.16 0.52 4.57
N GLY A 139 -18.55 0.24 5.73
CA GLY A 139 -19.15 -0.56 6.80
C GLY A 139 -19.25 -2.06 6.49
N LEU A 140 -18.69 -2.54 5.38
CA LEU A 140 -18.72 -3.95 5.01
C LEU A 140 -17.65 -4.78 5.73
N TYR A 141 -16.51 -4.17 6.06
CA TYR A 141 -15.37 -4.81 6.70
C TYR A 141 -15.28 -4.47 8.20
N CYS A 142 -16.40 -4.65 8.93
CA CYS A 142 -16.51 -4.36 10.35
C CYS A 142 -16.73 -5.61 11.24
N HIS A 143 -16.47 -6.82 10.73
CA HIS A 143 -16.84 -8.06 11.39
C HIS A 143 -15.67 -8.97 11.78
N TRP A 144 -14.44 -8.64 11.37
CA TRP A 144 -13.26 -9.41 11.77
C TRP A 144 -12.82 -9.03 13.18
N ASP A 145 -12.55 -10.04 14.00
CA ASP A 145 -12.12 -9.93 15.40
C ASP A 145 -10.65 -10.32 15.61
N LYS A 146 -9.97 -10.73 14.54
CA LYS A 146 -8.56 -11.16 14.53
C LYS A 146 -7.92 -11.02 13.16
N PRO A 147 -6.57 -10.99 13.06
CA PRO A 147 -5.88 -10.99 11.79
C PRO A 147 -6.19 -12.25 10.98
N GLY A 148 -6.46 -12.08 9.69
CA GLY A 148 -6.68 -13.19 8.76
C GLY A 148 -5.40 -13.99 8.54
N ALA A 149 -5.47 -15.30 8.77
CA ALA A 149 -4.32 -16.20 8.66
C ALA A 149 -4.03 -16.66 7.22
N MET A 150 -4.97 -16.49 6.29
CA MET A 150 -4.77 -16.89 4.90
C MET A 150 -3.61 -16.09 4.29
N GLY A 151 -2.63 -16.77 3.73
CA GLY A 151 -1.42 -16.17 3.17
C GLY A 151 -0.38 -15.75 4.20
N ARG A 152 -0.59 -16.00 5.52
CA ARG A 152 0.40 -15.70 6.56
C ARG A 152 1.71 -16.46 6.28
N GLY A 153 2.83 -15.75 6.35
CA GLY A 153 4.15 -16.31 6.06
C GLY A 153 4.54 -16.26 4.58
N ARG A 154 3.62 -15.92 3.68
CA ARG A 154 3.94 -15.69 2.27
C ARG A 154 4.49 -14.25 2.11
N LEU A 155 5.79 -14.14 1.99
CA LEU A 155 6.50 -12.86 1.92
C LEU A 155 6.61 -12.41 0.45
N TRP A 156 5.90 -11.34 0.09
CA TRP A 156 5.94 -10.72 -1.24
C TRP A 156 7.16 -9.80 -1.38
N ASP A 157 7.53 -9.44 -2.60
CA ASP A 157 8.70 -8.56 -2.88
C ASP A 157 8.38 -7.05 -2.65
N ILE A 158 7.56 -6.74 -1.64
CA ILE A 158 7.12 -5.36 -1.33
C ILE A 158 8.03 -4.61 -0.35
N TYR A 159 8.91 -5.33 0.36
CA TYR A 159 9.62 -4.80 1.52
C TYR A 159 10.89 -4.01 1.19
N ALA A 160 11.50 -4.24 0.03
CA ALA A 160 12.77 -3.62 -0.33
C ALA A 160 12.65 -2.11 -0.58
N LEU A 161 11.58 -1.68 -1.24
CA LEU A 161 11.36 -0.28 -1.58
C LEU A 161 11.17 0.61 -0.34
N PRO A 162 10.20 0.32 0.58
CA PRO A 162 10.04 1.10 1.80
C PRO A 162 11.27 0.99 2.74
N TYR A 163 11.96 -0.15 2.79
CA TYR A 163 13.18 -0.27 3.57
C TYR A 163 14.27 0.69 3.10
N ARG A 164 14.48 0.79 1.78
CA ARG A 164 15.42 1.75 1.19
C ARG A 164 15.05 3.19 1.56
N HIS A 165 13.77 3.54 1.53
CA HIS A 165 13.34 4.90 1.86
C HIS A 165 13.46 5.18 3.36
N TYR A 166 12.74 4.43 4.19
CA TYR A 166 12.66 4.72 5.62
C TYR A 166 13.94 4.38 6.39
N HIS A 167 14.57 3.24 6.09
CA HIS A 167 15.77 2.85 6.82
C HIS A 167 17.03 3.48 6.26
N ASP A 168 17.31 3.31 4.95
CA ASP A 168 18.59 3.71 4.39
C ASP A 168 18.71 5.23 4.20
N ARG A 169 17.61 5.92 3.85
CA ARG A 169 17.59 7.38 3.66
C ARG A 169 17.27 8.14 4.94
N MET A 170 16.27 7.70 5.71
CA MET A 170 15.77 8.42 6.89
C MET A 170 16.33 7.91 8.22
N GLY A 171 17.00 6.76 8.26
CA GLY A 171 17.52 6.16 9.50
C GLY A 171 16.46 5.56 10.42
N ILE A 172 15.23 5.37 9.95
CA ILE A 172 14.14 4.79 10.75
C ILE A 172 14.38 3.29 10.95
N GLY A 173 14.21 2.80 12.18
CA GLY A 173 14.37 1.39 12.50
C GLY A 173 13.24 0.54 11.92
N MET A 174 13.61 -0.45 11.08
CA MET A 174 12.66 -1.40 10.48
C MET A 174 13.09 -2.86 10.77
N PRO A 175 13.02 -3.32 12.03
CA PRO A 175 13.59 -4.60 12.44
C PRO A 175 12.90 -5.82 11.82
N TYR A 176 11.58 -5.79 11.60
CA TYR A 176 10.85 -6.90 11.00
C TYR A 176 11.03 -6.93 9.48
N THR A 177 10.94 -5.82 8.80
CA THR A 177 11.23 -5.70 7.36
C THR A 177 12.66 -6.18 7.06
N ARG A 178 13.65 -5.81 7.89
CA ARG A 178 15.03 -6.30 7.74
C ARG A 178 15.13 -7.82 7.84
N LYS A 179 14.36 -8.45 8.74
CA LYS A 179 14.32 -9.94 8.84
C LYS A 179 13.70 -10.55 7.58
N VAL A 180 12.61 -9.99 7.07
CA VAL A 180 11.98 -10.45 5.82
C VAL A 180 12.98 -10.41 4.67
N LEU A 181 13.67 -9.28 4.48
CA LEU A 181 14.65 -9.11 3.40
C LEU A 181 15.82 -10.12 3.49
N LYS A 182 16.26 -10.46 4.71
CA LYS A 182 17.27 -11.51 4.91
C LYS A 182 16.76 -12.89 4.47
N LEU A 183 15.52 -13.24 4.81
CA LEU A 183 14.91 -14.51 4.39
C LEU A 183 14.78 -14.57 2.86
N GLN A 184 14.26 -13.53 2.23
CA GLN A 184 14.11 -13.45 0.78
C GLN A 184 15.46 -13.57 0.04
N LYS A 185 16.52 -12.97 0.59
CA LYS A 185 17.88 -13.09 0.02
C LYS A 185 18.39 -14.52 0.10
N ASN A 186 18.19 -15.22 1.21
CA ASN A 186 18.60 -16.60 1.41
C ASN A 186 17.84 -17.54 0.46
N ASP A 187 16.53 -17.37 0.31
CA ASP A 187 15.70 -18.15 -0.60
C ASP A 187 16.11 -17.98 -2.07
N LYS A 188 16.43 -16.74 -2.47
CA LYS A 188 16.93 -16.46 -3.83
C LYS A 188 18.31 -17.09 -4.07
N ALA A 189 19.18 -17.16 -3.05
CA ALA A 189 20.48 -17.81 -3.15
C ALA A 189 20.32 -19.34 -3.24
N ALA A 190 19.44 -19.95 -2.44
CA ALA A 190 19.18 -21.39 -2.46
C ALA A 190 18.59 -21.89 -3.80
N LYS A 191 17.81 -21.06 -4.50
CA LYS A 191 17.21 -21.41 -5.82
C LYS A 191 18.19 -21.27 -6.99
N ARG A 192 19.37 -20.69 -6.79
CA ARG A 192 20.41 -20.51 -7.82
C ARG A 192 21.50 -21.61 -7.80
N ASN A 193 21.52 -22.41 -6.73
CA ASN A 193 22.39 -23.57 -6.55
C ASN A 193 21.60 -24.88 -6.86
#